data_f03a4f3843ddffc6a66f7d041b27dd90
#
_entry.id   f03a4f3843ddffc6a66f7d041b27dd90
#
_cell.length_a   1.000
_cell.length_b   1.000
_cell.length_c   1.000
_cell.angle_alpha   90.00
_cell.angle_beta   90.00
_cell.angle_gamma   90.00
#
_symmetry.space_group_name_H-M   'P 1'
#
loop_
_entity.id
_entity.type
_entity.pdbx_description
1 polymer ?
#
loop_
_entity_poly.entity_id
_entity_poly.type
_entity_poly.pdbx_seq_one_letter_code
_entity_poly.pdbx_strand_id
1 'polypeptide(L)'
;MGMHRGGTSLVASLVSRWGACPGGDPAEMFFPPNRWNERGYWEAREVVALNDEILARLGEEWFVPPPPGAEAMLHQLAAASDYADQAAALMRQRPVNGVDVWFLKDPRFSFVAPFWRPFWPDALYLIVLRHPIAVARSLLRRDHMPLSAGLLLWASTMRLALEHTRTERRVIVDADQLLGDPAGACARLWGRLGDFAGRSGSMTADEASAEVQRDLWHFDSNDAMPSNELERGLMSWYESVREHAGVLLDNAEVPLGIDVRPMAREYLKVWSALSRLWRLVPDEYRQRLESAMSADDRALFGYA
;
A
#
# COMPACT_ATOMS: atom_id res chain seq x y z
N MET A 1 5.14 0.33 -3.29
CA MET A 1 4.51 -0.37 -2.13
C MET A 1 3.95 0.63 -1.14
N GLY A 2 3.31 0.16 -0.08
CA GLY A 2 2.64 0.98 0.94
C GLY A 2 1.25 0.41 1.24
N MET A 3 0.47 1.08 2.08
CA MET A 3 -0.84 0.61 2.48
C MET A 3 -1.90 0.81 1.39
N HIS A 4 -2.85 -0.11 1.29
CA HIS A 4 -4.09 0.11 0.54
C HIS A 4 -4.76 1.42 0.99
N ARG A 5 -5.33 2.19 0.09
CA ARG A 5 -5.88 3.54 0.35
C ARG A 5 -4.83 4.58 0.78
N GLY A 6 -3.56 4.25 0.72
CA GLY A 6 -2.42 5.11 1.06
C GLY A 6 -1.95 6.05 -0.08
N GLY A 7 -2.64 6.12 -1.21
CA GLY A 7 -2.22 6.96 -2.34
C GLY A 7 -1.26 6.28 -3.32
N THR A 8 -1.04 4.97 -3.21
CA THR A 8 -0.14 4.21 -4.08
C THR A 8 -0.51 4.30 -5.57
N SER A 9 -1.80 4.42 -5.91
CA SER A 9 -2.25 4.61 -7.31
C SER A 9 -1.93 6.02 -7.83
N LEU A 10 -2.02 7.05 -7.00
CA LEU A 10 -1.59 8.41 -7.38
C LEU A 10 -0.08 8.42 -7.69
N VAL A 11 0.73 7.85 -6.80
CA VAL A 11 2.19 7.78 -7.02
C VAL A 11 2.50 6.97 -8.29
N ALA A 12 1.80 5.86 -8.55
CA ALA A 12 1.97 5.09 -9.78
C ALA A 12 1.61 5.90 -11.03
N SER A 13 0.53 6.67 -11.00
CA SER A 13 0.16 7.60 -12.08
C SER A 13 1.26 8.64 -12.32
N LEU A 14 1.78 9.25 -11.25
CA LEU A 14 2.88 10.21 -11.36
C LEU A 14 4.15 9.58 -11.93
N VAL A 15 4.55 8.39 -11.47
CA VAL A 15 5.71 7.65 -12.00
C VAL A 15 5.52 7.34 -13.49
N SER A 16 4.31 6.98 -13.92
CA SER A 16 4.01 6.81 -15.34
C SER A 16 4.13 8.13 -16.12
N ARG A 17 3.69 9.26 -15.55
CA ARG A 17 3.84 10.61 -16.15
C ARG A 17 5.31 11.03 -16.26
N TRP A 18 6.14 10.63 -15.33
CA TRP A 18 7.58 10.85 -15.44
C TRP A 18 8.17 10.12 -16.65
N GLY A 19 7.53 9.06 -17.13
CA GLY A 19 7.93 8.30 -18.32
C GLY A 19 8.42 6.88 -18.03
N ALA A 20 8.14 6.34 -16.82
CA ALA A 20 8.33 4.93 -16.55
C ALA A 20 7.14 4.12 -17.09
N CYS A 21 7.45 2.95 -17.67
CA CYS A 21 6.41 2.05 -18.17
C CYS A 21 5.76 1.27 -17.02
N PRO A 22 4.44 1.13 -16.97
CA PRO A 22 3.74 0.36 -15.94
C PRO A 22 3.89 -1.16 -16.07
N GLY A 23 4.83 -1.65 -16.88
CA GLY A 23 5.13 -3.07 -17.01
C GLY A 23 4.10 -3.88 -17.80
N GLY A 24 3.27 -3.24 -18.65
CA GLY A 24 2.29 -3.88 -19.50
C GLY A 24 1.28 -2.90 -20.08
N ASP A 25 0.37 -3.38 -20.94
CA ASP A 25 -0.74 -2.55 -21.42
C ASP A 25 -1.76 -2.34 -20.30
N PRO A 26 -2.02 -1.08 -19.88
CA PRO A 26 -2.95 -0.80 -18.80
C PRO A 26 -4.38 -1.30 -19.07
N ALA A 27 -4.82 -1.30 -20.33
CA ALA A 27 -6.16 -1.70 -20.69
C ALA A 27 -6.40 -3.21 -20.54
N GLU A 28 -5.38 -4.02 -20.84
CA GLU A 28 -5.50 -5.49 -20.85
C GLU A 28 -5.07 -6.11 -19.54
N MET A 29 -3.99 -5.56 -18.92
CA MET A 29 -3.29 -6.21 -17.81
C MET A 29 -3.69 -5.70 -16.42
N PHE A 30 -4.32 -4.52 -16.33
CA PHE A 30 -4.63 -3.91 -15.03
C PHE A 30 -6.10 -4.04 -14.66
N PHE A 31 -6.36 -3.90 -13.35
CA PHE A 31 -7.72 -3.74 -12.86
C PHE A 31 -8.30 -2.42 -13.35
N PRO A 32 -9.52 -2.42 -13.92
CA PRO A 32 -10.14 -1.22 -14.46
C PRO A 32 -10.49 -0.22 -13.34
N PRO A 33 -10.64 1.06 -13.70
CA PRO A 33 -11.19 2.07 -12.80
C PRO A 33 -12.56 1.67 -12.25
N ASN A 34 -12.86 2.10 -11.04
CA ASN A 34 -14.18 1.99 -10.45
C ASN A 34 -14.45 3.17 -9.50
N ARG A 35 -15.64 3.21 -8.87
CA ARG A 35 -16.06 4.28 -7.94
C ARG A 35 -15.10 4.54 -6.77
N TRP A 36 -14.23 3.59 -6.44
CA TRP A 36 -13.26 3.69 -5.35
C TRP A 36 -11.88 4.14 -5.81
N ASN A 37 -11.62 4.02 -7.13
CA ASN A 37 -10.39 4.45 -7.77
C ASN A 37 -10.67 4.76 -9.26
N GLU A 38 -11.12 5.98 -9.52
CA GLU A 38 -11.58 6.43 -10.84
C GLU A 38 -10.46 6.50 -11.88
N ARG A 39 -9.21 6.58 -11.43
CA ARG A 39 -8.01 6.61 -12.30
C ARG A 39 -7.37 5.24 -12.51
N GLY A 40 -7.99 4.17 -12.03
CA GLY A 40 -7.46 2.81 -12.11
C GLY A 40 -6.47 2.48 -11.00
N TYR A 41 -6.24 1.19 -10.85
CA TYR A 41 -5.44 0.67 -9.74
C TYR A 41 -3.94 0.59 -10.04
N TRP A 42 -3.53 0.55 -11.30
CA TRP A 42 -2.14 0.35 -11.72
C TRP A 42 -1.54 -0.97 -11.21
N GLU A 43 -2.39 -1.95 -10.94
CA GLU A 43 -2.03 -3.28 -10.42
C GLU A 43 -2.18 -4.30 -11.54
N ALA A 44 -1.07 -4.91 -11.96
CA ALA A 44 -1.09 -5.98 -12.95
C ALA A 44 -1.77 -7.22 -12.36
N ARG A 45 -2.82 -7.72 -13.02
CA ARG A 45 -3.68 -8.81 -12.53
C ARG A 45 -2.90 -10.08 -12.19
N GLU A 46 -1.94 -10.44 -13.04
CA GLU A 46 -1.09 -11.62 -12.84
C GLU A 46 -0.19 -11.49 -11.62
N VAL A 47 0.36 -10.28 -11.38
CA VAL A 47 1.18 -10.01 -10.20
C VAL A 47 0.33 -10.04 -8.94
N VAL A 48 -0.87 -9.47 -9.00
CA VAL A 48 -1.82 -9.53 -7.87
C VAL A 48 -2.22 -10.97 -7.57
N ALA A 49 -2.56 -11.76 -8.58
CA ALA A 49 -2.91 -13.17 -8.40
C ALA A 49 -1.77 -13.96 -7.73
N LEU A 50 -0.54 -13.79 -8.22
CA LEU A 50 0.62 -14.44 -7.63
C LEU A 50 0.87 -13.99 -6.18
N ASN A 51 0.72 -12.69 -5.88
CA ASN A 51 0.85 -12.18 -4.51
C ASN A 51 -0.23 -12.75 -3.59
N ASP A 52 -1.47 -12.88 -4.06
CA ASP A 52 -2.56 -13.49 -3.28
C ASP A 52 -2.32 -15.00 -3.04
N GLU A 53 -1.79 -15.73 -4.02
CA GLU A 53 -1.41 -17.14 -3.85
C GLU A 53 -0.26 -17.30 -2.85
N ILE A 54 0.76 -16.44 -2.90
CA ILE A 54 1.86 -16.44 -1.93
C ILE A 54 1.33 -16.16 -0.51
N LEU A 55 0.45 -15.17 -0.36
CA LEU A 55 -0.18 -14.87 0.94
C LEU A 55 -1.03 -16.03 1.43
N ALA A 56 -1.83 -16.65 0.55
CA ALA A 56 -2.62 -17.84 0.88
C ALA A 56 -1.74 -19.02 1.30
N ARG A 57 -0.54 -19.17 0.71
CA ARG A 57 0.45 -20.19 1.13
C ARG A 57 0.98 -19.94 2.55
N LEU A 58 1.01 -18.69 3.00
CA LEU A 58 1.28 -18.30 4.38
C LEU A 58 0.07 -18.44 5.30
N GLY A 59 -1.10 -18.82 4.77
CA GLY A 59 -2.37 -18.88 5.47
C GLY A 59 -3.01 -17.51 5.72
N GLU A 60 -2.69 -16.52 4.88
CA GLU A 60 -3.08 -15.12 5.07
C GLU A 60 -3.82 -14.54 3.86
N GLU A 61 -4.45 -13.40 4.06
CA GLU A 61 -5.12 -12.60 3.03
C GLU A 61 -4.46 -11.20 2.98
N TRP A 62 -4.77 -10.40 1.96
CA TRP A 62 -4.17 -9.08 1.75
C TRP A 62 -4.30 -8.11 2.94
N PHE A 63 -5.26 -8.30 3.81
CA PHE A 63 -5.53 -7.49 5.00
C PHE A 63 -5.04 -8.13 6.31
N VAL A 64 -4.44 -9.32 6.27
CA VAL A 64 -3.83 -9.94 7.45
C VAL A 64 -2.31 -9.95 7.26
N PRO A 65 -1.54 -9.22 8.09
CA PRO A 65 -0.09 -9.19 7.95
C PRO A 65 0.50 -10.59 8.18
N PRO A 66 1.54 -10.99 7.42
CA PRO A 66 2.23 -12.25 7.64
C PRO A 66 2.75 -12.40 9.07
N PRO A 67 2.85 -13.64 9.61
CA PRO A 67 3.37 -13.87 10.95
C PRO A 67 4.84 -13.46 11.06
N PRO A 68 5.32 -13.15 12.27
CA PRO A 68 6.74 -13.05 12.53
C PRO A 68 7.48 -14.30 12.02
N GLY A 69 8.59 -14.11 11.32
CA GLY A 69 9.34 -15.23 10.72
C GLY A 69 8.88 -15.67 9.32
N ALA A 70 7.80 -15.13 8.78
CA ALA A 70 7.33 -15.43 7.42
C ALA A 70 8.38 -15.12 6.33
N GLU A 71 9.32 -14.22 6.62
CA GLU A 71 10.40 -13.85 5.69
C GLU A 71 11.22 -15.07 5.25
N ALA A 72 11.54 -15.99 6.19
CA ALA A 72 12.26 -17.23 5.86
C ALA A 72 11.49 -18.10 4.86
N MET A 73 10.16 -18.22 5.03
CA MET A 73 9.32 -18.96 4.08
C MET A 73 9.24 -18.24 2.73
N LEU A 74 9.14 -16.91 2.71
CA LEU A 74 9.14 -16.13 1.47
C LEU A 74 10.45 -16.31 0.68
N HIS A 75 11.60 -16.33 1.35
CA HIS A 75 12.89 -16.64 0.72
C HIS A 75 12.95 -18.08 0.18
N GLN A 76 12.40 -19.06 0.91
CA GLN A 76 12.34 -20.44 0.44
C GLN A 76 11.44 -20.56 -0.81
N LEU A 77 10.29 -19.90 -0.83
CA LEU A 77 9.41 -19.87 -2.00
C LEU A 77 10.09 -19.22 -3.20
N ALA A 78 10.87 -18.16 -2.99
CA ALA A 78 11.62 -17.49 -4.06
C ALA A 78 12.78 -18.33 -4.61
N ALA A 79 13.36 -19.20 -3.78
CA ALA A 79 14.52 -20.00 -4.17
C ALA A 79 14.14 -21.24 -5.01
N ALA A 80 13.01 -21.90 -4.71
CA ALA A 80 12.62 -23.14 -5.36
C ALA A 80 11.13 -23.42 -5.20
N SER A 81 10.31 -22.90 -6.12
CA SER A 81 8.88 -23.21 -6.16
C SER A 81 8.26 -22.85 -7.51
N ASP A 82 7.08 -23.38 -7.79
CA ASP A 82 6.29 -22.98 -8.97
C ASP A 82 5.99 -21.47 -8.97
N TYR A 83 5.92 -20.84 -7.80
CA TYR A 83 5.78 -19.37 -7.67
C TYR A 83 7.02 -18.64 -8.14
N ALA A 84 8.21 -19.17 -7.88
CA ALA A 84 9.48 -18.62 -8.39
C ALA A 84 9.54 -18.69 -9.92
N ASP A 85 9.11 -19.80 -10.51
CA ASP A 85 9.04 -19.96 -11.96
C ASP A 85 8.05 -19.00 -12.60
N GLN A 86 6.89 -18.80 -11.97
CA GLN A 86 5.90 -17.82 -12.40
C GLN A 86 6.44 -16.40 -12.31
N ALA A 87 7.07 -16.01 -11.19
CA ALA A 87 7.68 -14.70 -11.02
C ALA A 87 8.77 -14.45 -12.08
N ALA A 88 9.65 -15.43 -12.31
CA ALA A 88 10.67 -15.33 -13.33
C ALA A 88 10.07 -15.21 -14.75
N ALA A 89 8.99 -15.91 -15.06
CA ALA A 89 8.28 -15.79 -16.32
C ALA A 89 7.66 -14.39 -16.50
N LEU A 90 7.02 -13.87 -15.46
CA LEU A 90 6.49 -12.50 -15.45
C LEU A 90 7.60 -11.46 -15.66
N MET A 91 8.77 -11.64 -15.05
CA MET A 91 9.90 -10.72 -15.21
C MET A 91 10.56 -10.79 -16.59
N ARG A 92 10.62 -11.98 -17.23
CA ARG A 92 11.12 -12.10 -18.60
C ARG A 92 10.27 -11.37 -19.66
N GLN A 93 9.00 -11.15 -19.37
CA GLN A 93 8.08 -10.39 -20.23
C GLN A 93 8.23 -8.86 -20.07
N ARG A 94 9.09 -8.41 -19.16
CA ARG A 94 9.31 -7.00 -18.85
C ARG A 94 10.80 -6.66 -18.99
N PRO A 95 11.17 -5.49 -19.52
CA PRO A 95 10.32 -4.39 -19.95
C PRO A 95 9.59 -4.66 -21.27
N VAL A 96 8.39 -4.12 -21.39
CA VAL A 96 7.63 -4.15 -22.63
C VAL A 96 8.17 -3.07 -23.57
N ASN A 97 8.47 -3.43 -24.84
CA ASN A 97 8.83 -2.48 -25.90
C ASN A 97 10.13 -1.65 -25.72
N GLY A 98 11.18 -2.23 -25.11
CA GLY A 98 12.50 -1.57 -25.06
C GLY A 98 12.55 -0.32 -24.18
N VAL A 99 11.66 -0.20 -23.20
CA VAL A 99 11.65 0.89 -22.22
C VAL A 99 12.66 0.58 -21.12
N ASP A 100 13.61 1.49 -20.89
CA ASP A 100 14.70 1.32 -19.93
C ASP A 100 14.22 1.31 -18.46
N VAL A 101 13.14 2.01 -18.16
CA VAL A 101 12.58 2.13 -16.80
C VAL A 101 11.13 1.71 -16.78
N TRP A 102 10.81 0.78 -15.94
CA TRP A 102 9.45 0.28 -15.73
C TRP A 102 9.16 0.11 -14.24
N PHE A 103 7.90 -0.02 -13.86
CA PHE A 103 7.51 -0.19 -12.47
C PHE A 103 6.39 -1.24 -12.31
N LEU A 104 6.33 -1.82 -11.13
CA LEU A 104 5.19 -2.59 -10.65
C LEU A 104 4.61 -1.90 -9.42
N LYS A 105 3.29 -1.93 -9.32
CA LYS A 105 2.56 -1.39 -8.17
C LYS A 105 1.59 -2.43 -7.64
N ASP A 106 1.81 -2.84 -6.41
CA ASP A 106 0.84 -3.59 -5.60
C ASP A 106 1.11 -3.28 -4.11
N PRO A 107 0.09 -2.88 -3.33
CA PRO A 107 0.25 -2.71 -1.89
C PRO A 107 0.73 -3.98 -1.16
N ARG A 108 0.39 -5.17 -1.67
CA ARG A 108 0.82 -6.48 -1.13
C ARG A 108 2.32 -6.68 -1.14
N PHE A 109 3.07 -5.97 -1.99
CA PHE A 109 4.53 -5.98 -1.95
C PHE A 109 5.10 -5.61 -0.58
N SER A 110 4.37 -4.83 0.22
CA SER A 110 4.75 -4.56 1.60
C SER A 110 4.88 -5.83 2.44
N PHE A 111 4.09 -6.86 2.13
CA PHE A 111 4.08 -8.15 2.82
C PHE A 111 5.01 -9.19 2.19
N VAL A 112 5.11 -9.18 0.86
CA VAL A 112 5.78 -10.25 0.11
C VAL A 112 7.09 -9.80 -0.59
N ALA A 113 7.61 -8.62 -0.29
CA ALA A 113 8.85 -8.11 -0.90
C ALA A 113 10.04 -9.08 -0.76
N PRO A 114 10.25 -9.83 0.35
CA PRO A 114 11.33 -10.79 0.44
C PRO A 114 11.27 -11.92 -0.61
N PHE A 115 10.05 -12.30 -1.05
CA PHE A 115 9.89 -13.23 -2.15
C PHE A 115 10.35 -12.62 -3.49
N TRP A 116 10.01 -11.35 -3.75
CA TRP A 116 10.26 -10.71 -5.03
C TRP A 116 11.70 -10.21 -5.21
N ARG A 117 12.41 -9.92 -4.12
CA ARG A 117 13.73 -9.30 -4.12
C ARG A 117 14.74 -9.98 -5.08
N PRO A 118 14.83 -11.33 -5.17
CA PRO A 118 15.77 -11.98 -6.10
C PRO A 118 15.47 -11.73 -7.58
N PHE A 119 14.24 -11.35 -7.93
CA PHE A 119 13.82 -11.13 -9.32
C PHE A 119 14.03 -9.69 -9.81
N TRP A 120 14.37 -8.76 -8.90
CA TRP A 120 14.63 -7.36 -9.21
C TRP A 120 15.72 -6.74 -8.32
N PRO A 121 16.96 -7.26 -8.39
CA PRO A 121 18.03 -6.91 -7.44
C PRO A 121 18.40 -5.42 -7.45
N ASP A 122 18.13 -4.71 -8.55
CA ASP A 122 18.45 -3.29 -8.72
C ASP A 122 17.23 -2.37 -8.59
N ALA A 123 16.15 -2.82 -7.99
CA ALA A 123 14.93 -2.03 -7.88
C ALA A 123 15.11 -0.80 -6.96
N LEU A 124 14.44 0.30 -7.33
CA LEU A 124 14.16 1.40 -6.42
C LEU A 124 12.77 1.19 -5.78
N TYR A 125 12.73 1.09 -4.48
CA TYR A 125 11.47 0.92 -3.74
C TYR A 125 10.85 2.27 -3.39
N LEU A 126 9.68 2.56 -3.96
CA LEU A 126 8.88 3.71 -3.55
C LEU A 126 7.89 3.26 -2.47
N ILE A 127 8.08 3.74 -1.24
CA ILE A 127 7.20 3.47 -0.09
C ILE A 127 6.27 4.65 0.08
N VAL A 128 4.99 4.45 -0.19
CA VAL A 128 4.00 5.52 -0.08
C VAL A 128 3.47 5.59 1.33
N LEU A 129 3.74 6.70 2.00
CA LEU A 129 3.29 7.05 3.34
C LEU A 129 2.08 7.96 3.25
N ARG A 130 1.04 7.70 4.03
CA ARG A 130 -0.14 8.55 4.21
C ARG A 130 -0.58 8.51 5.66
N HIS A 131 -1.21 9.60 6.10
CA HIS A 131 -1.75 9.75 7.44
C HIS A 131 -2.58 8.54 7.89
N PRO A 132 -2.26 7.88 9.03
CA PRO A 132 -2.86 6.61 9.43
C PRO A 132 -4.38 6.68 9.61
N ILE A 133 -4.88 7.74 10.26
CA ILE A 133 -6.31 7.90 10.51
C ILE A 133 -7.07 8.13 9.18
N ALA A 134 -6.50 8.86 8.23
CA ALA A 134 -7.11 9.07 6.92
C ALA A 134 -7.22 7.75 6.14
N VAL A 135 -6.20 6.90 6.21
CA VAL A 135 -6.22 5.55 5.62
C VAL A 135 -7.28 4.68 6.30
N ALA A 136 -7.32 4.64 7.63
CA ALA A 136 -8.29 3.85 8.39
C ALA A 136 -9.74 4.25 8.10
N ARG A 137 -10.03 5.56 8.03
CA ARG A 137 -11.35 6.08 7.61
C ARG A 137 -11.71 5.69 6.18
N SER A 138 -10.73 5.69 5.27
CA SER A 138 -10.95 5.26 3.88
C SER A 138 -11.25 3.77 3.77
N LEU A 139 -10.64 2.92 4.61
CA LEU A 139 -10.94 1.49 4.71
C LEU A 139 -12.31 1.24 5.35
N LEU A 140 -12.66 1.99 6.39
CA LEU A 140 -13.99 1.92 7.00
C LEU A 140 -15.07 2.19 5.94
N ARG A 141 -14.91 3.23 5.14
CA ARG A 141 -15.89 3.59 4.10
C ARG A 141 -15.96 2.56 2.97
N ARG A 142 -14.84 1.99 2.53
CA ARG A 142 -14.79 1.06 1.39
C ARG A 142 -15.13 -0.38 1.79
N ASP A 143 -14.52 -0.84 2.88
CA ASP A 143 -14.47 -2.25 3.25
C ASP A 143 -15.26 -2.55 4.54
N HIS A 144 -15.85 -1.51 5.16
CA HIS A 144 -16.49 -1.60 6.48
C HIS A 144 -15.53 -2.12 7.55
N MET A 145 -14.23 -1.82 7.40
CA MET A 145 -13.20 -2.21 8.35
C MET A 145 -13.21 -1.24 9.53
N PRO A 146 -13.33 -1.70 10.79
CA PRO A 146 -13.26 -0.83 11.96
C PRO A 146 -12.00 0.03 11.97
N LEU A 147 -12.08 1.25 12.51
CA LEU A 147 -10.95 2.18 12.55
C LEU A 147 -9.70 1.57 13.20
N SER A 148 -9.88 0.89 14.34
CA SER A 148 -8.79 0.19 15.01
C SER A 148 -8.14 -0.90 14.16
N ALA A 149 -8.95 -1.68 13.43
CA ALA A 149 -8.46 -2.68 12.48
C ALA A 149 -7.65 -2.02 11.35
N GLY A 150 -8.18 -0.93 10.78
CA GLY A 150 -7.50 -0.15 9.74
C GLY A 150 -6.18 0.45 10.20
N LEU A 151 -6.11 0.96 11.44
CA LEU A 151 -4.90 1.48 12.05
C LEU A 151 -3.85 0.40 12.30
N LEU A 152 -4.24 -0.76 12.83
CA LEU A 152 -3.36 -1.89 13.04
C LEU A 152 -2.82 -2.46 11.72
N LEU A 153 -3.68 -2.53 10.70
CA LEU A 153 -3.28 -2.95 9.37
C LEU A 153 -2.30 -1.95 8.73
N TRP A 154 -2.57 -0.63 8.88
CA TRP A 154 -1.66 0.42 8.41
C TRP A 154 -0.29 0.29 9.08
N ALA A 155 -0.25 0.17 10.41
CA ALA A 155 0.99 0.07 11.16
C ALA A 155 1.80 -1.17 10.77
N SER A 156 1.14 -2.32 10.64
CA SER A 156 1.78 -3.57 10.22
C SER A 156 2.32 -3.49 8.79
N THR A 157 1.55 -2.90 7.87
CA THR A 157 1.95 -2.75 6.47
C THR A 157 3.14 -1.81 6.32
N MET A 158 3.11 -0.65 6.97
CA MET A 158 4.20 0.32 6.92
C MET A 158 5.47 -0.22 7.56
N ARG A 159 5.33 -0.88 8.72
CA ARG A 159 6.47 -1.53 9.37
C ARG A 159 7.13 -2.57 8.45
N LEU A 160 6.35 -3.48 7.86
CA LEU A 160 6.88 -4.50 6.96
C LEU A 160 7.48 -3.90 5.69
N ALA A 161 6.87 -2.86 5.12
CA ALA A 161 7.45 -2.17 3.97
C ALA A 161 8.83 -1.59 4.30
N LEU A 162 9.00 -0.96 5.47
CA LEU A 162 10.27 -0.40 5.94
C LEU A 162 11.29 -1.48 6.30
N GLU A 163 10.86 -2.54 6.97
CA GLU A 163 11.68 -3.67 7.40
C GLU A 163 12.23 -4.46 6.19
N HIS A 164 11.36 -4.85 5.28
CA HIS A 164 11.71 -5.64 4.10
C HIS A 164 12.59 -4.89 3.09
N THR A 165 12.61 -3.57 3.13
CA THR A 165 13.42 -2.75 2.22
C THR A 165 14.60 -2.06 2.92
N ARG A 166 14.92 -2.46 4.15
CA ARG A 166 15.95 -1.77 4.97
C ARG A 166 17.31 -1.71 4.30
N THR A 167 17.71 -2.74 3.58
CA THR A 167 18.99 -2.86 2.87
C THR A 167 18.91 -2.44 1.40
N GLU A 168 17.76 -1.97 0.95
CA GLU A 168 17.50 -1.64 -0.45
C GLU A 168 17.52 -0.14 -0.69
N ARG A 169 17.72 0.26 -1.94
CA ARG A 169 17.51 1.66 -2.37
C ARG A 169 16.02 1.98 -2.29
N ARG A 170 15.64 2.94 -1.48
CA ARG A 170 14.23 3.27 -1.24
C ARG A 170 14.02 4.77 -1.10
N VAL A 171 12.82 5.21 -1.44
CA VAL A 171 12.33 6.58 -1.22
C VAL A 171 10.98 6.50 -0.54
N ILE A 172 10.79 7.24 0.55
CA ILE A 172 9.49 7.43 1.17
C ILE A 172 8.80 8.59 0.46
N VAL A 173 7.63 8.33 -0.12
CA VAL A 173 6.80 9.34 -0.80
C VAL A 173 5.64 9.69 0.12
N ASP A 174 5.64 10.91 0.65
CA ASP A 174 4.56 11.42 1.48
C ASP A 174 3.37 11.83 0.60
N ALA A 175 2.29 11.07 0.68
CA ALA A 175 1.08 11.31 -0.08
C ALA A 175 0.32 12.57 0.38
N ASP A 176 0.45 12.95 1.65
CA ASP A 176 -0.16 14.18 2.18
C ASP A 176 0.60 15.43 1.70
N GLN A 177 1.92 15.33 1.51
CA GLN A 177 2.71 16.39 0.85
C GLN A 177 2.34 16.55 -0.63
N LEU A 178 2.07 15.44 -1.35
CA LEU A 178 1.58 15.52 -2.73
C LEU A 178 0.27 16.30 -2.85
N LEU A 179 -0.55 16.34 -1.81
CA LEU A 179 -1.77 17.14 -1.77
C LEU A 179 -1.53 18.59 -1.33
N GLY A 180 -0.63 18.79 -0.38
CA GLY A 180 -0.34 20.11 0.20
C GLY A 180 0.54 20.97 -0.71
N ASP A 181 1.58 20.38 -1.29
CA ASP A 181 2.56 21.00 -2.19
C ASP A 181 2.84 20.04 -3.37
N PRO A 182 1.89 19.92 -4.34
CA PRO A 182 2.05 19.00 -5.46
C PRO A 182 3.32 19.25 -6.29
N ALA A 183 3.61 20.50 -6.61
CA ALA A 183 4.76 20.86 -7.45
C ALA A 183 6.09 20.49 -6.77
N GLY A 184 6.29 20.89 -5.52
CA GLY A 184 7.50 20.56 -4.77
C GLY A 184 7.65 19.06 -4.49
N ALA A 185 6.56 18.37 -4.18
CA ALA A 185 6.59 16.91 -3.95
C ALA A 185 6.87 16.16 -5.25
N CYS A 186 6.27 16.55 -6.39
CA CYS A 186 6.60 15.97 -7.69
C CYS A 186 8.06 16.24 -8.07
N ALA A 187 8.56 17.46 -7.85
CA ALA A 187 9.95 17.79 -8.15
C ALA A 187 10.93 16.91 -7.37
N ARG A 188 10.68 16.68 -6.08
CA ARG A 188 11.49 15.75 -5.25
C ARG A 188 11.44 14.33 -5.79
N LEU A 189 10.24 13.82 -6.10
CA LEU A 189 10.07 12.48 -6.67
C LEU A 189 10.80 12.34 -8.01
N TRP A 190 10.63 13.33 -8.92
CA TRP A 190 11.30 13.38 -10.23
C TRP A 190 12.82 13.38 -10.11
N GLY A 191 13.36 14.15 -9.17
CA GLY A 191 14.80 14.17 -8.89
C GLY A 191 15.30 12.76 -8.53
N ARG A 192 14.62 12.05 -7.63
CA ARG A 192 15.02 10.70 -7.21
C ARG A 192 14.88 9.65 -8.32
N LEU A 193 13.82 9.74 -9.11
CA LEU A 193 13.67 8.88 -10.28
C LEU A 193 14.75 9.15 -11.32
N GLY A 194 15.11 10.42 -11.53
CA GLY A 194 16.20 10.82 -12.42
C GLY A 194 17.56 10.32 -11.96
N ASP A 195 17.87 10.48 -10.68
CA ASP A 195 19.11 9.96 -10.06
C ASP A 195 19.22 8.43 -10.23
N PHE A 196 18.11 7.72 -10.06
CA PHE A 196 18.03 6.27 -10.21
C PHE A 196 18.20 5.83 -11.67
N ALA A 197 17.49 6.47 -12.60
CA ALA A 197 17.40 6.07 -13.99
C ALA A 197 18.53 6.64 -14.86
N GLY A 198 19.33 7.58 -14.35
CA GLY A 198 20.36 8.28 -15.13
C GLY A 198 19.79 9.16 -16.24
N ARG A 199 18.49 9.55 -16.17
CA ARG A 199 17.83 10.39 -17.17
C ARG A 199 16.73 11.26 -16.55
N SER A 200 16.37 12.32 -17.25
CA SER A 200 15.20 13.14 -16.89
C SER A 200 13.89 12.49 -17.32
N GLY A 201 12.80 12.85 -16.66
CA GLY A 201 11.47 12.47 -17.06
C GLY A 201 10.98 13.15 -18.33
N SER A 202 9.90 12.60 -18.90
CA SER A 202 9.23 13.14 -20.09
C SER A 202 8.32 14.35 -19.81
N MET A 203 7.98 14.59 -18.54
CA MET A 203 7.06 15.63 -18.09
C MET A 203 7.67 16.40 -16.93
N THR A 204 7.41 17.68 -16.83
CA THR A 204 7.86 18.49 -15.69
C THR A 204 7.03 18.20 -14.43
N ALA A 205 7.60 18.52 -13.26
CA ALA A 205 6.89 18.36 -12.00
C ALA A 205 5.65 19.27 -11.92
N ASP A 206 5.71 20.45 -12.48
CA ASP A 206 4.57 21.40 -12.51
C ASP A 206 3.43 20.89 -13.38
N GLU A 207 3.71 20.35 -14.56
CA GLU A 207 2.71 19.71 -15.42
C GLU A 207 2.07 18.51 -14.75
N ALA A 208 2.85 17.66 -14.08
CA ALA A 208 2.33 16.50 -13.37
C ALA A 208 1.51 16.89 -12.12
N SER A 209 1.92 17.96 -11.43
CA SER A 209 1.23 18.45 -10.24
C SER A 209 -0.18 18.96 -10.53
N ALA A 210 -0.42 19.49 -11.74
CA ALA A 210 -1.75 19.90 -12.17
C ALA A 210 -2.78 18.75 -12.19
N GLU A 211 -2.29 17.50 -12.21
CA GLU A 211 -3.15 16.32 -12.19
C GLU A 211 -3.44 15.78 -10.79
N VAL A 212 -2.82 16.34 -9.76
CA VAL A 212 -3.12 15.99 -8.38
C VAL A 212 -4.44 16.63 -7.98
N GLN A 213 -5.53 15.89 -8.10
CA GLN A 213 -6.88 16.36 -7.79
C GLN A 213 -7.21 16.07 -6.33
N ARG A 214 -7.43 17.14 -5.54
CA ARG A 214 -7.75 17.02 -4.10
C ARG A 214 -9.12 16.41 -3.84
N ASP A 215 -10.08 16.63 -4.72
CA ASP A 215 -11.45 16.12 -4.64
C ASP A 215 -11.56 14.59 -4.74
N LEU A 216 -10.56 13.91 -5.27
CA LEU A 216 -10.47 12.45 -5.24
C LEU A 216 -10.02 11.88 -3.88
N TRP A 217 -9.65 12.75 -2.93
CA TRP A 217 -9.25 12.37 -1.58
C TRP A 217 -10.40 12.59 -0.62
N HIS A 218 -11.07 11.51 -0.28
CA HIS A 218 -12.30 11.57 0.52
C HIS A 218 -12.09 11.93 2.00
N PHE A 219 -10.85 11.93 2.49
CA PHE A 219 -10.51 12.25 3.88
C PHE A 219 -9.24 13.09 3.95
N ASP A 220 -9.37 14.28 4.54
CA ASP A 220 -8.24 15.16 4.87
C ASP A 220 -7.61 14.72 6.20
N SER A 221 -6.28 14.82 6.29
CA SER A 221 -5.54 14.59 7.52
C SER A 221 -5.82 15.65 8.59
N ASN A 222 -6.20 16.87 8.19
CA ASN A 222 -6.37 18.01 9.08
C ASN A 222 -7.50 17.84 10.11
N ASP A 223 -8.51 16.98 9.82
CA ASP A 223 -9.65 16.72 10.71
C ASP A 223 -9.43 15.53 11.65
N ALA A 224 -8.26 14.91 11.61
CA ALA A 224 -8.01 13.63 12.27
C ALA A 224 -7.17 13.80 13.54
N MET A 225 -7.78 14.28 14.61
CA MET A 225 -7.14 14.30 15.94
C MET A 225 -7.14 12.90 16.58
N PRO A 226 -6.01 12.44 17.13
CA PRO A 226 -5.96 11.16 17.82
C PRO A 226 -6.81 11.17 19.09
N SER A 227 -7.66 10.17 19.26
CA SER A 227 -8.63 10.06 20.35
C SER A 227 -8.13 9.18 21.52
N ASN A 228 -7.20 8.31 21.27
CA ASN A 228 -6.69 7.36 22.26
C ASN A 228 -5.15 7.21 22.20
N GLU A 229 -4.59 6.40 23.10
CA GLU A 229 -3.14 6.21 23.22
C GLU A 229 -2.54 5.51 21.99
N LEU A 230 -3.22 4.49 21.43
CA LEU A 230 -2.77 3.82 20.22
C LEU A 230 -2.65 4.80 19.06
N GLU A 231 -3.68 5.59 18.83
CA GLU A 231 -3.69 6.60 17.77
C GLU A 231 -2.57 7.62 17.98
N ARG A 232 -2.35 8.11 19.20
CA ARG A 232 -1.25 9.04 19.49
C ARG A 232 0.11 8.41 19.22
N GLY A 233 0.31 7.16 19.62
CA GLY A 233 1.55 6.42 19.36
C GLY A 233 1.82 6.22 17.87
N LEU A 234 0.78 5.86 17.10
CA LEU A 234 0.88 5.71 15.64
C LEU A 234 1.12 7.04 14.93
N MET A 235 0.51 8.12 15.40
CA MET A 235 0.77 9.46 14.87
C MET A 235 2.21 9.91 15.13
N SER A 236 2.74 9.72 16.32
CA SER A 236 4.13 10.01 16.62
C SER A 236 5.10 9.23 15.73
N TRP A 237 4.81 7.96 15.51
CA TRP A 237 5.62 7.15 14.58
C TRP A 237 5.47 7.61 13.13
N TYR A 238 4.26 7.91 12.67
CA TYR A 238 4.03 8.47 11.34
C TYR A 238 4.88 9.72 11.08
N GLU A 239 4.89 10.68 12.02
CA GLU A 239 5.70 11.90 11.90
C GLU A 239 7.20 11.57 11.86
N SER A 240 7.68 10.63 12.67
CA SER A 240 9.09 10.23 12.65
C SER A 240 9.50 9.57 11.31
N VAL A 241 8.62 8.82 10.68
CA VAL A 241 8.86 8.26 9.33
C VAL A 241 8.79 9.36 8.26
N ARG A 242 7.87 10.30 8.43
CA ARG A 242 7.65 11.42 7.51
C ARG A 242 8.86 12.36 7.39
N GLU A 243 9.65 12.50 8.44
CA GLU A 243 10.92 13.26 8.42
C GLU A 243 11.91 12.74 7.37
N HIS A 244 11.78 11.48 6.95
CA HIS A 244 12.60 10.84 5.93
C HIS A 244 11.99 10.92 4.51
N ALA A 245 10.86 11.59 4.34
CA ALA A 245 10.19 11.67 3.04
C ALA A 245 10.99 12.48 2.00
N GLY A 246 11.00 11.97 0.77
CA GLY A 246 11.69 12.63 -0.35
C GLY A 246 13.21 12.45 -0.37
N VAL A 247 13.79 11.73 0.59
CA VAL A 247 15.23 11.41 0.64
C VAL A 247 15.46 10.02 0.07
N LEU A 248 16.53 9.86 -0.74
CA LEU A 248 16.99 8.53 -1.13
C LEU A 248 17.67 7.90 0.10
N LEU A 249 17.11 6.80 0.54
CA LEU A 249 17.61 6.02 1.67
C LEU A 249 18.37 4.82 1.12
N ASP A 250 19.68 4.85 1.29
CA ASP A 250 20.56 3.74 1.01
C ASP A 250 21.14 3.25 2.33
N ASN A 251 20.69 2.09 2.80
CA ASN A 251 21.00 1.52 4.11
C ASN A 251 20.72 2.45 5.32
N ALA A 252 19.90 3.49 5.15
CA ALA A 252 19.55 4.39 6.24
C ALA A 252 18.51 3.76 7.18
N GLU A 253 18.72 3.94 8.48
CA GLU A 253 17.75 3.51 9.49
C GLU A 253 16.55 4.47 9.50
N VAL A 254 15.36 3.89 9.38
CA VAL A 254 14.07 4.58 9.57
C VAL A 254 13.38 3.91 10.75
N PRO A 255 12.79 4.67 11.68
CA PRO A 255 12.11 4.08 12.83
C PRO A 255 11.02 3.09 12.41
N LEU A 256 11.08 1.85 12.92
CA LEU A 256 10.12 0.80 12.60
C LEU A 256 8.85 0.85 13.45
N GLY A 257 8.82 1.70 14.48
CA GLY A 257 7.71 1.76 15.43
C GLY A 257 7.54 0.49 16.27
N ILE A 258 6.43 0.42 16.99
CA ILE A 258 6.07 -0.76 17.80
C ILE A 258 5.60 -1.88 16.87
N ASP A 259 6.01 -3.12 17.14
CA ASP A 259 5.49 -4.27 16.39
C ASP A 259 4.10 -4.65 16.88
N VAL A 260 3.10 -4.18 16.19
CA VAL A 260 1.69 -4.48 16.47
C VAL A 260 1.18 -5.72 15.70
N ARG A 261 2.03 -6.37 14.88
CA ARG A 261 1.61 -7.51 14.03
C ARG A 261 0.90 -8.64 14.79
N PRO A 262 1.38 -9.09 15.96
CA PRO A 262 0.69 -10.17 16.67
C PRO A 262 -0.76 -9.79 17.02
N MET A 263 -0.97 -8.60 17.55
CA MET A 263 -2.31 -8.08 17.87
C MET A 263 -3.14 -7.84 16.63
N ALA A 264 -2.55 -7.24 15.60
CA ALA A 264 -3.21 -6.97 14.32
C ALA A 264 -3.74 -8.24 13.67
N ARG A 265 -2.93 -9.30 13.65
CA ARG A 265 -3.30 -10.59 13.06
C ARG A 265 -4.53 -11.19 13.72
N GLU A 266 -4.53 -11.30 15.04
CA GLU A 266 -5.66 -11.87 15.78
C GLU A 266 -6.93 -11.02 15.59
N TYR A 267 -6.82 -9.72 15.71
CA TYR A 267 -7.95 -8.81 15.54
C TYR A 267 -8.53 -8.88 14.12
N LEU A 268 -7.69 -8.85 13.09
CA LEU A 268 -8.12 -8.86 11.69
C LEU A 268 -8.71 -10.22 11.27
N LYS A 269 -8.22 -11.33 11.82
CA LYS A 269 -8.81 -12.66 11.62
C LYS A 269 -10.21 -12.76 12.24
N VAL A 270 -10.38 -12.25 13.45
CA VAL A 270 -11.69 -12.20 14.10
C VAL A 270 -12.65 -11.31 13.31
N TRP A 271 -12.21 -10.12 12.93
CA TRP A 271 -13.01 -9.21 12.09
C TRP A 271 -13.42 -9.87 10.76
N SER A 272 -12.51 -10.53 10.08
CA SER A 272 -12.79 -11.23 8.82
C SER A 272 -13.86 -12.32 9.01
N ALA A 273 -13.73 -13.12 10.05
CA ALA A 273 -14.69 -14.17 10.36
C ALA A 273 -16.08 -13.58 10.66
N LEU A 274 -16.15 -12.55 11.50
CA LEU A 274 -17.41 -11.85 11.82
C LEU A 274 -18.03 -11.20 10.59
N SER A 275 -17.24 -10.57 9.72
CA SER A 275 -17.72 -9.96 8.48
C SER A 275 -18.30 -10.98 7.50
N ARG A 276 -17.71 -12.18 7.43
CA ARG A 276 -18.25 -13.28 6.63
C ARG A 276 -19.58 -13.78 7.19
N LEU A 277 -19.67 -13.98 8.50
CA LEU A 277 -20.91 -14.38 9.17
C LEU A 277 -22.02 -13.35 9.00
N TRP A 278 -21.66 -12.05 9.13
CA TRP A 278 -22.60 -10.96 8.94
C TRP A 278 -23.23 -10.92 7.55
N ARG A 279 -22.49 -11.27 6.51
CA ARG A 279 -23.00 -11.37 5.14
C ARG A 279 -24.02 -12.49 4.94
N LEU A 280 -24.04 -13.49 5.83
CA LEU A 280 -25.01 -14.59 5.82
C LEU A 280 -26.31 -14.23 6.55
N VAL A 281 -26.34 -13.14 7.32
CA VAL A 281 -27.57 -12.67 7.99
C VAL A 281 -28.51 -12.07 6.92
N PRO A 282 -29.78 -12.54 6.82
CA PRO A 282 -30.76 -11.98 5.89
C PRO A 282 -30.96 -10.48 6.11
N ASP A 283 -31.17 -9.72 5.02
CA ASP A 283 -31.22 -8.26 5.04
C ASP A 283 -32.26 -7.70 6.04
N GLU A 284 -33.41 -8.36 6.18
CA GLU A 284 -34.46 -7.95 7.13
C GLU A 284 -34.02 -8.02 8.61
N TYR A 285 -33.20 -9.02 8.96
CA TYR A 285 -32.62 -9.14 10.30
C TYR A 285 -31.43 -8.20 10.49
N ARG A 286 -30.65 -8.02 9.44
CA ARG A 286 -29.49 -7.12 9.43
C ARG A 286 -29.91 -5.69 9.74
N GLN A 287 -30.91 -5.17 9.05
CA GLN A 287 -31.46 -3.82 9.29
C GLN A 287 -31.99 -3.63 10.71
N ARG A 288 -32.64 -4.67 11.28
CA ARG A 288 -33.12 -4.63 12.67
C ARG A 288 -31.98 -4.61 13.67
N LEU A 289 -30.95 -5.41 13.44
CA LEU A 289 -29.76 -5.45 14.29
C LEU A 289 -28.99 -4.13 14.21
N GLU A 290 -28.77 -3.60 13.02
CA GLU A 290 -28.11 -2.29 12.80
C GLU A 290 -28.85 -1.14 13.50
N SER A 291 -30.18 -1.16 13.48
CA SER A 291 -30.98 -0.14 14.17
C SER A 291 -30.96 -0.27 15.69
N ALA A 292 -30.70 -1.48 16.20
CA ALA A 292 -30.60 -1.76 17.64
C ALA A 292 -29.19 -1.59 18.20
N MET A 293 -28.18 -1.51 17.35
CA MET A 293 -26.78 -1.37 17.75
C MET A 293 -26.47 0.03 18.26
N SER A 294 -25.67 0.13 19.31
CA SER A 294 -25.06 1.40 19.74
C SER A 294 -24.13 1.96 18.67
N ALA A 295 -23.76 3.24 18.78
CA ALA A 295 -22.75 3.84 17.88
C ALA A 295 -21.40 3.09 17.98
N ASP A 296 -21.02 2.65 19.18
CA ASP A 296 -19.77 1.91 19.41
C ASP A 296 -19.84 0.50 18.78
N ASP A 297 -20.97 -0.20 18.90
CA ASP A 297 -21.16 -1.49 18.26
C ASP A 297 -21.14 -1.37 16.73
N ARG A 298 -21.79 -0.34 16.19
CA ARG A 298 -21.74 -0.06 14.75
C ARG A 298 -20.31 0.18 14.27
N ALA A 299 -19.54 0.93 15.04
CA ALA A 299 -18.13 1.17 14.75
C ALA A 299 -17.28 -0.12 14.76
N LEU A 300 -17.59 -1.07 15.68
CA LEU A 300 -16.96 -2.39 15.73
C LEU A 300 -17.21 -3.23 14.48
N PHE A 301 -18.40 -3.12 13.87
CA PHE A 301 -18.77 -3.84 12.66
C PHE A 301 -18.56 -3.02 11.38
N GLY A 302 -17.98 -1.82 11.48
CA GLY A 302 -17.71 -0.97 10.34
C GLY A 302 -18.94 -0.20 9.80
N TYR A 303 -19.99 -0.10 10.60
CA TYR A 303 -21.17 0.73 10.30
C TYR A 303 -21.07 2.05 11.07
N ALA A 304 -20.60 3.08 10.43
CA ALA A 304 -20.62 4.45 10.94
C ALA A 304 -21.54 5.32 10.09
#